data_e6933a710a0f2a2ec69f51ce89c9af64
#
_entry.id   e6933a710a0f2a2ec69f51ce89c9af64
#
_cell.length_a   1.000
_cell.length_b   1.000
_cell.length_c   1.000
_cell.angle_alpha   90.00
_cell.angle_beta   90.00
_cell.angle_gamma   90.00
#
_symmetry.space_group_name_H-M   'P 1'
#
loop_
_entity.id
_entity.type
_entity.pdbx_description
1 polymer ?
#
loop_
_entity_poly.entity_id
_entity_poly.type
_entity_poly.pdbx_seq_one_letter_code
_entity_poly.pdbx_strand_id
1 'polypeptide(L)'
;MDTMKSSQQAGFTLIEMMIVVAIIGILAAIAYPNYQRYIIKTKRTDMMSEMQNIAAQIERRKLAQGTYSNSLVSGLGDNYSYQGKDLYTVSFSNPLTAQWTITAIPKAGQMAGDGNLTLNHQGIKCRIKGTDKKCGTGSEWND
;
A
#
# COMPACT_ATOMS: atom_id res chain seq x y z
N MET A 1 -70.83 -0.68 7.57
CA MET A 1 -70.47 -1.79 6.69
C MET A 1 -69.09 -1.46 6.09
N ASP A 2 -68.04 -1.77 6.84
CA ASP A 2 -66.65 -1.44 6.44
C ASP A 2 -66.09 -2.50 5.49
N THR A 3 -65.86 -2.11 4.25
CA THR A 3 -65.17 -2.94 3.28
C THR A 3 -63.66 -2.95 3.59
N MET A 4 -63.17 -4.01 4.18
CA MET A 4 -61.75 -4.27 4.33
C MET A 4 -61.11 -4.37 2.92
N LYS A 5 -60.33 -3.38 2.56
CA LYS A 5 -59.52 -3.37 1.35
C LYS A 5 -58.35 -4.31 1.58
N SER A 6 -58.40 -5.52 1.06
CA SER A 6 -57.30 -6.48 1.06
C SER A 6 -56.16 -5.87 0.23
N SER A 7 -55.06 -5.47 0.88
CA SER A 7 -53.81 -5.11 0.21
C SER A 7 -53.18 -6.41 -0.31
N GLN A 8 -53.17 -6.59 -1.62
CA GLN A 8 -52.42 -7.66 -2.26
C GLN A 8 -50.93 -7.44 -2.03
N GLN A 9 -50.31 -8.25 -1.21
CA GLN A 9 -48.87 -8.32 -1.09
C GLN A 9 -48.32 -8.97 -2.35
N ALA A 10 -47.72 -8.14 -3.25
CA ALA A 10 -46.99 -8.64 -4.40
C ALA A 10 -45.64 -9.21 -3.90
N GLY A 11 -45.49 -10.53 -3.92
CA GLY A 11 -44.21 -11.20 -3.67
C GLY A 11 -43.30 -11.13 -4.91
N PHE A 12 -41.99 -11.20 -4.68
CA PHE A 12 -41.00 -11.29 -5.77
C PHE A 12 -41.12 -12.60 -6.52
N THR A 13 -40.96 -12.56 -7.84
CA THR A 13 -40.94 -13.75 -8.68
C THR A 13 -39.56 -14.40 -8.65
N LEU A 14 -39.48 -15.71 -8.89
CA LEU A 14 -38.23 -16.46 -8.96
C LEU A 14 -37.33 -15.92 -10.10
N ILE A 15 -37.92 -15.57 -11.25
CA ILE A 15 -37.17 -15.02 -12.38
C ILE A 15 -36.56 -13.66 -12.06
N GLU A 16 -37.24 -12.83 -11.28
CA GLU A 16 -36.77 -11.52 -10.87
C GLU A 16 -35.52 -11.65 -9.95
N MET A 17 -35.52 -12.62 -9.03
CA MET A 17 -34.36 -12.93 -8.22
C MET A 17 -33.19 -13.47 -9.04
N MET A 18 -33.44 -14.30 -10.05
CA MET A 18 -32.40 -14.83 -10.92
C MET A 18 -31.72 -13.70 -11.72
N ILE A 19 -32.47 -12.74 -12.25
CA ILE A 19 -31.92 -11.59 -12.97
C ILE A 19 -31.07 -10.72 -12.05
N VAL A 20 -31.54 -10.45 -10.83
CA VAL A 20 -30.80 -9.65 -9.86
C VAL A 20 -29.45 -10.29 -9.51
N VAL A 21 -29.43 -11.60 -9.21
CA VAL A 21 -28.20 -12.34 -8.90
C VAL A 21 -27.24 -12.35 -10.10
N ALA A 22 -27.78 -12.51 -11.32
CA ALA A 22 -26.96 -12.47 -12.53
C ALA A 22 -26.28 -11.11 -12.72
N ILE A 23 -26.99 -10.00 -12.53
CA ILE A 23 -26.46 -8.64 -12.63
C ILE A 23 -25.38 -8.39 -11.56
N ILE A 24 -25.67 -8.77 -10.29
CA ILE A 24 -24.71 -8.63 -9.19
C ILE A 24 -23.43 -9.44 -9.48
N GLY A 25 -23.57 -10.67 -10.01
CA GLY A 25 -22.45 -11.52 -10.38
C GLY A 25 -21.55 -10.89 -11.41
N ILE A 26 -22.11 -10.28 -12.45
CA ILE A 26 -21.35 -9.58 -13.51
C ILE A 26 -20.63 -8.35 -12.93
N LEU A 27 -21.31 -7.54 -12.14
CA LEU A 27 -20.73 -6.35 -11.50
C LEU A 27 -19.59 -6.73 -10.54
N ALA A 28 -19.77 -7.76 -9.73
CA ALA A 28 -18.77 -8.25 -8.80
C ALA A 28 -17.52 -8.76 -9.53
N ALA A 29 -17.67 -9.45 -10.66
CA ALA A 29 -16.56 -9.96 -11.46
C ALA A 29 -15.63 -8.83 -11.97
N ILE A 30 -16.16 -7.64 -12.24
CA ILE A 30 -15.40 -6.47 -12.69
C ILE A 30 -14.87 -5.67 -11.50
N ALA A 31 -15.68 -5.51 -10.45
CA ALA A 31 -15.34 -4.68 -9.31
C ALA A 31 -14.24 -5.30 -8.44
N TYR A 32 -14.24 -6.62 -8.25
CA TYR A 32 -13.30 -7.31 -7.35
C TYR A 32 -11.82 -7.13 -7.73
N PRO A 33 -11.36 -7.36 -8.97
CA PRO A 33 -9.96 -7.16 -9.34
C PRO A 33 -9.52 -5.70 -9.25
N ASN A 34 -10.41 -4.76 -9.56
CA ASN A 34 -10.12 -3.33 -9.41
C ASN A 34 -9.95 -2.92 -7.95
N TYR A 35 -10.79 -3.45 -7.07
CA TYR A 35 -10.68 -3.25 -5.62
C TYR A 35 -9.37 -3.78 -5.07
N GLN A 36 -8.93 -4.97 -5.48
CA GLN A 36 -7.64 -5.54 -5.07
C GLN A 36 -6.45 -4.66 -5.47
N ARG A 37 -6.44 -4.14 -6.69
CA ARG A 37 -5.40 -3.20 -7.17
C ARG A 37 -5.39 -1.91 -6.34
N TYR A 38 -6.56 -1.39 -6.02
CA TYR A 38 -6.70 -0.19 -5.20
C TYR A 38 -6.11 -0.40 -3.79
N ILE A 39 -6.41 -1.53 -3.15
CA ILE A 39 -5.87 -1.88 -1.84
C ILE A 39 -4.34 -1.96 -1.86
N ILE A 40 -3.76 -2.61 -2.87
CA ILE A 40 -2.30 -2.69 -3.04
C ILE A 40 -1.70 -1.29 -3.18
N LYS A 41 -2.30 -0.44 -4.01
CA LYS A 41 -1.85 0.94 -4.21
C LYS A 41 -1.91 1.76 -2.91
N THR A 42 -2.98 1.63 -2.13
CA THR A 42 -3.12 2.30 -0.83
C THR A 42 -2.02 1.88 0.14
N LYS A 43 -1.79 0.58 0.30
CA LYS A 43 -0.74 0.05 1.17
C LYS A 43 0.66 0.48 0.74
N ARG A 44 0.92 0.58 -0.57
CA ARG A 44 2.16 1.13 -1.09
C ARG A 44 2.31 2.61 -0.71
N THR A 45 1.25 3.41 -0.87
CA THR A 45 1.25 4.83 -0.50
C THR A 45 1.55 5.03 0.99
N ASP A 46 1.00 4.19 1.86
CA ASP A 46 1.29 4.22 3.28
C ASP A 46 2.78 3.94 3.55
N MET A 47 3.37 2.91 2.89
CA MET A 47 4.80 2.62 3.00
C MET A 47 5.67 3.78 2.49
N MET A 48 5.27 4.42 1.41
CA MET A 48 5.97 5.59 0.86
C MET A 48 5.99 6.75 1.86
N SER A 49 4.88 6.99 2.53
CA SER A 49 4.76 8.00 3.59
C SER A 49 5.66 7.66 4.77
N GLU A 50 5.72 6.39 5.16
CA GLU A 50 6.59 5.93 6.23
C GLU A 50 8.08 6.07 5.87
N MET A 51 8.48 5.74 4.64
CA MET A 51 9.86 5.95 4.19
C MET A 51 10.27 7.43 4.26
N GLN A 52 9.38 8.36 3.91
CA GLN A 52 9.64 9.79 4.04
C GLN A 52 9.75 10.23 5.50
N ASN A 53 8.91 9.67 6.37
CA ASN A 53 8.98 9.90 7.80
C ASN A 53 10.31 9.39 8.41
N ILE A 54 10.74 8.19 8.02
CA ILE A 54 12.04 7.62 8.39
C ILE A 54 13.20 8.53 7.91
N ALA A 55 13.16 8.97 6.67
CA ALA A 55 14.16 9.90 6.12
C ALA A 55 14.27 11.19 6.95
N ALA A 56 13.14 11.79 7.30
CA ALA A 56 13.10 12.96 8.17
C ALA A 56 13.65 12.67 9.59
N GLN A 57 13.44 11.47 10.12
CA GLN A 57 14.01 11.06 11.40
C GLN A 57 15.52 10.88 11.33
N ILE A 58 16.07 10.29 10.27
CA ILE A 58 17.51 10.18 10.05
C ILE A 58 18.15 11.57 10.06
N GLU A 59 17.60 12.52 9.32
CA GLU A 59 18.15 13.89 9.27
C GLU A 59 18.06 14.62 10.61
N ARG A 60 16.94 14.49 11.33
CA ARG A 60 16.80 15.07 12.68
C ARG A 60 17.80 14.50 13.68
N ARG A 61 17.98 13.17 13.70
CA ARG A 61 18.94 12.49 14.55
C ARG A 61 20.39 12.87 14.19
N LYS A 62 20.67 13.00 12.90
CA LYS A 62 21.98 13.47 12.42
C LYS A 62 22.29 14.89 12.89
N LEU A 63 21.32 15.81 12.87
CA LEU A 63 21.51 17.16 13.39
C LEU A 63 21.84 17.16 14.88
N ALA A 64 21.26 16.25 15.66
CA ALA A 64 21.54 16.10 17.09
C ALA A 64 22.91 15.46 17.37
N GLN A 65 23.31 14.45 16.57
CA GLN A 65 24.58 13.71 16.75
C GLN A 65 25.78 14.34 16.03
N GLY A 66 25.52 15.18 15.04
CA GLY A 66 26.57 15.84 14.22
C GLY A 66 27.13 14.97 13.09
N THR A 67 27.02 13.64 13.15
CA THR A 67 27.63 12.71 12.18
C THR A 67 26.63 11.62 11.74
N TYR A 68 26.84 11.06 10.56
CA TYR A 68 26.12 9.87 10.11
C TYR A 68 26.73 8.60 10.72
N SER A 69 25.88 7.75 11.24
CA SER A 69 26.25 6.44 11.79
C SER A 69 25.04 5.50 11.83
N ASN A 70 25.29 4.21 11.94
CA ASN A 70 24.21 3.22 12.02
C ASN A 70 23.28 3.40 13.24
N SER A 71 23.71 4.14 14.26
CA SER A 71 22.86 4.44 15.43
C SER A 71 21.67 5.32 15.07
N LEU A 72 21.74 6.10 13.98
CA LEU A 72 20.65 6.97 13.52
C LEU A 72 19.40 6.19 13.09
N VAL A 73 19.59 4.95 12.64
CA VAL A 73 18.50 4.09 12.16
C VAL A 73 18.06 3.05 13.17
N SER A 74 18.62 3.10 14.38
CA SER A 74 18.22 2.18 15.46
C SER A 74 16.72 2.35 15.76
N GLY A 75 15.97 1.24 15.69
CA GLY A 75 14.53 1.19 15.90
C GLY A 75 13.67 1.77 14.77
N LEU A 76 14.26 2.09 13.61
CA LEU A 76 13.53 2.58 12.43
C LEU A 76 13.35 1.51 11.34
N GLY A 77 14.18 0.47 11.36
CA GLY A 77 14.11 -0.65 10.42
C GLY A 77 13.18 -1.76 10.90
N ASP A 78 13.26 -2.88 10.23
CA ASP A 78 12.52 -4.12 10.41
C ASP A 78 11.21 -4.19 9.61
N ASN A 79 10.14 -4.69 10.23
CA ASN A 79 8.89 -4.95 9.53
C ASN A 79 7.95 -3.76 9.61
N TYR A 80 7.52 -3.28 8.46
CA TYR A 80 6.38 -2.37 8.41
C TYR A 80 5.09 -3.18 8.42
N SER A 81 4.29 -3.00 9.46
CA SER A 81 3.04 -3.71 9.66
C SER A 81 1.84 -2.78 9.47
N TYR A 82 0.83 -3.25 8.74
CA TYR A 82 -0.45 -2.59 8.59
C TYR A 82 -1.57 -3.54 9.07
N GLN A 83 -2.38 -3.09 10.03
CA GLN A 83 -3.46 -3.89 10.63
C GLN A 83 -2.99 -5.28 11.12
N GLY A 84 -1.82 -5.33 11.75
CA GLY A 84 -1.26 -6.57 12.30
C GLY A 84 -0.65 -7.53 11.27
N LYS A 85 -0.54 -7.11 10.00
CA LYS A 85 0.14 -7.88 8.95
C LYS A 85 1.40 -7.15 8.51
N ASP A 86 2.52 -7.84 8.54
CA ASP A 86 3.78 -7.32 8.02
C ASP A 86 3.71 -7.26 6.49
N LEU A 87 3.79 -6.05 5.94
CA LEU A 87 3.69 -5.81 4.50
C LEU A 87 5.04 -5.63 3.83
N TYR A 88 5.98 -4.99 4.51
CA TYR A 88 7.31 -4.68 3.99
C TYR A 88 8.38 -4.98 5.03
N THR A 89 9.57 -5.31 4.55
CA THR A 89 10.81 -5.29 5.34
C THR A 89 11.58 -4.04 4.95
N VAL A 90 11.95 -3.22 5.94
CA VAL A 90 12.69 -1.97 5.74
C VAL A 90 14.13 -2.17 6.14
N SER A 91 15.04 -1.79 5.27
CA SER A 91 16.48 -1.84 5.48
C SER A 91 17.16 -0.55 5.04
N PHE A 92 18.38 -0.37 5.50
CA PHE A 92 19.19 0.82 5.23
C PHE A 92 20.54 0.42 4.64
N SER A 93 21.16 1.36 3.92
CA SER A 93 22.57 1.20 3.54
C SER A 93 23.47 1.01 4.77
N ASN A 94 24.40 0.07 4.71
CA ASN A 94 25.31 -0.22 5.81
C ASN A 94 26.75 -0.23 5.27
N PRO A 95 27.64 0.66 5.78
CA PRO A 95 27.42 1.66 6.83
C PRO A 95 26.48 2.81 6.39
N LEU A 96 25.77 3.41 7.35
CA LEU A 96 24.97 4.59 7.11
C LEU A 96 25.88 5.82 6.99
N THR A 97 25.90 6.40 5.82
CA THR A 97 26.73 7.58 5.48
C THR A 97 25.85 8.74 5.03
N ALA A 98 26.46 9.88 4.66
CA ALA A 98 25.74 10.98 4.03
C ALA A 98 25.00 10.59 2.73
N GLN A 99 25.39 9.48 2.11
CA GLN A 99 24.74 8.90 0.91
C GLN A 99 23.86 7.71 1.28
N TRP A 100 23.03 7.87 2.30
CA TRP A 100 22.14 6.81 2.75
C TRP A 100 21.02 6.48 1.75
N THR A 101 20.57 5.25 1.81
CA THR A 101 19.42 4.75 1.06
C THR A 101 18.54 3.90 1.97
N ILE A 102 17.24 4.14 1.92
CA ILE A 102 16.21 3.32 2.56
C ILE A 102 15.64 2.39 1.50
N THR A 103 15.49 1.12 1.82
CA THR A 103 14.90 0.11 0.93
C THR A 103 13.73 -0.57 1.64
N ALA A 104 12.57 -0.60 1.01
CA ALA A 104 11.40 -1.34 1.46
C ALA A 104 11.11 -2.47 0.47
N ILE A 105 11.17 -3.71 0.96
CA ILE A 105 10.93 -4.92 0.17
C ILE A 105 9.58 -5.49 0.57
N PRO A 106 8.63 -5.66 -0.39
CA PRO A 106 7.33 -6.23 -0.09
C PRO A 106 7.47 -7.69 0.33
N LYS A 107 6.74 -8.08 1.39
CA LYS A 107 6.68 -9.47 1.85
C LYS A 107 5.74 -10.30 0.98
N ALA A 108 5.87 -11.62 1.13
CA ALA A 108 4.95 -12.57 0.49
C ALA A 108 3.49 -12.29 0.91
N GLY A 109 2.54 -12.59 0.04
CA GLY A 109 1.12 -12.36 0.24
C GLY A 109 0.56 -11.28 -0.68
N GLN A 110 -0.31 -10.41 -0.17
CA GLN A 110 -1.03 -9.41 -0.98
C GLN A 110 -0.10 -8.40 -1.69
N MET A 111 1.07 -8.11 -1.11
CA MET A 111 2.05 -7.18 -1.69
C MET A 111 3.09 -7.87 -2.58
N ALA A 112 3.05 -9.19 -2.69
CA ALA A 112 3.98 -9.95 -3.51
C ALA A 112 3.95 -9.45 -4.97
N GLY A 113 5.13 -9.17 -5.52
CA GLY A 113 5.25 -8.67 -6.90
C GLY A 113 4.91 -7.19 -7.11
N ASP A 114 4.60 -6.45 -6.05
CA ASP A 114 4.35 -4.99 -6.17
C ASP A 114 5.62 -4.19 -6.50
N GLY A 115 6.79 -4.74 -6.19
CA GLY A 115 8.11 -4.14 -6.44
C GLY A 115 8.72 -3.50 -5.19
N ASN A 116 10.05 -3.45 -5.18
CA ASN A 116 10.81 -2.83 -4.11
C ASN A 116 10.75 -1.31 -4.24
N LEU A 117 10.67 -0.62 -3.11
CA LEU A 117 10.72 0.83 -3.04
C LEU A 117 12.06 1.27 -2.47
N THR A 118 12.68 2.29 -3.04
CA THR A 118 13.88 2.91 -2.48
C THR A 118 13.74 4.42 -2.40
N LEU A 119 14.35 4.99 -1.36
CA LEU A 119 14.45 6.43 -1.15
C LEU A 119 15.88 6.75 -0.72
N ASN A 120 16.55 7.66 -1.39
CA ASN A 120 17.90 8.06 -1.04
C ASN A 120 17.96 9.45 -0.39
N HIS A 121 19.14 9.84 0.09
CA HIS A 121 19.46 11.13 0.71
C HIS A 121 19.14 12.35 -0.17
N GLN A 122 19.05 12.20 -1.49
CA GLN A 122 18.70 13.26 -2.44
C GLN A 122 17.19 13.36 -2.70
N GLY A 123 16.38 12.51 -2.05
CA GLY A 123 14.95 12.44 -2.30
C GLY A 123 14.58 11.71 -3.59
N ILE A 124 15.53 11.01 -4.22
CA ILE A 124 15.25 10.17 -5.39
C ILE A 124 14.52 8.93 -4.94
N LYS A 125 13.37 8.71 -5.55
CA LYS A 125 12.45 7.61 -5.30
C LYS A 125 12.53 6.62 -6.45
N CYS A 126 12.75 5.35 -6.16
CA CYS A 126 12.67 4.31 -7.19
C CYS A 126 11.65 3.24 -6.81
N ARG A 127 10.98 2.72 -7.83
CA ARG A 127 10.23 1.47 -7.74
C ARG A 127 10.89 0.46 -8.68
N ILE A 128 11.21 -0.71 -8.16
CA ILE A 128 11.93 -1.77 -8.87
C ILE A 128 11.05 -3.02 -8.89
N LYS A 129 10.54 -3.37 -10.07
CA LYS A 129 9.68 -4.54 -10.28
C LYS A 129 10.32 -5.47 -11.32
N GLY A 130 10.99 -6.51 -10.84
CA GLY A 130 11.79 -7.36 -11.70
C GLY A 130 12.93 -6.56 -12.35
N THR A 131 12.97 -6.52 -13.68
CA THR A 131 13.95 -5.74 -14.45
C THR A 131 13.50 -4.28 -14.70
N ASP A 132 12.23 -3.95 -14.45
CA ASP A 132 11.70 -2.60 -14.62
C ASP A 132 12.07 -1.75 -13.40
N LYS A 133 12.80 -0.66 -13.65
CA LYS A 133 13.23 0.30 -12.64
C LYS A 133 12.83 1.70 -13.06
N LYS A 134 11.95 2.30 -12.29
CA LYS A 134 11.51 3.69 -12.46
C LYS A 134 12.03 4.53 -11.30
N CYS A 135 12.74 5.61 -11.58
CA CYS A 135 13.34 6.49 -10.58
C CYS A 135 13.11 7.97 -10.93
N GLY A 136 12.93 8.79 -9.90
CA GLY A 136 12.82 10.24 -10.02
C GLY A 136 12.47 10.90 -8.69
N THR A 137 12.11 12.17 -8.75
CA THR A 137 11.74 12.98 -7.57
C THR A 137 10.23 13.20 -7.45
N GLY A 138 9.45 12.68 -8.39
CA GLY A 138 8.00 12.87 -8.50
C GLY A 138 7.19 11.66 -8.03
N SER A 139 6.36 11.12 -8.94
CA SER A 139 5.38 10.05 -8.67
C SER A 139 5.85 8.65 -9.07
N GLU A 140 7.14 8.45 -9.28
CA GLU A 140 7.73 7.20 -9.79
C GLU A 140 7.42 5.98 -8.93
N TRP A 141 7.11 6.18 -7.66
CA TRP A 141 6.64 5.11 -6.79
C TRP A 141 5.23 4.62 -7.11
N ASN A 142 4.43 5.44 -7.78
CA ASN A 142 3.01 5.15 -8.04
C ASN A 142 2.74 4.38 -9.34
N ASP A 143 3.70 4.38 -10.25
CA ASP A 143 3.55 3.82 -11.62
C ASP A 143 3.91 2.34 -11.76
#